data_5bb2a15f0efbff3228ef94931c936118
#
_entry.id   5bb2a15f0efbff3228ef94931c936118
#
_cell.length_a   1.000
_cell.length_b   1.000
_cell.length_c   1.000
_cell.angle_alpha   90.00
_cell.angle_beta   90.00
_cell.angle_gamma   90.00
#
_symmetry.space_group_name_H-M   'P 1'
#
loop_
_entity.id
_entity.type
_entity.pdbx_description
1 polymer ?
#
loop_
_entity_poly.entity_id
_entity_poly.type
_entity_poly.pdbx_seq_one_letter_code
_entity_poly.pdbx_strand_id
1 'polypeptide(L)'
;MELIPLDEIYQQLKNRYEASAYSPYIIRTDWQIIRRIGVHPALATVKDLEQVVLRANKQSTKGNYVSRLKSIYTHLNKMGLVNGNNPALDLPKPKGVKGTPKPITHGEWDKLMAEAQQPYKDWFVIGGLTGLRCMEVAKLQGADLIENEGGYSLHVIGKGNTDCIIPVCNQVVEVIQSYNTLGRLWNVTPNAFSKRAANEMRRILGPNAKHFHSLRHYFGTTLLEKSNGDIMAVRDLMRHSSVATTQVYTQLQDGKTRNLVNLL
;
A
#
# COMPACT_ATOMS: atom_id res chain seq x y z
N MET A 1 -7.28 41.17 10.34
CA MET A 1 -7.82 40.24 9.33
C MET A 1 -8.65 39.23 10.10
N GLU A 2 -9.91 39.14 9.77
CA GLU A 2 -10.83 38.19 10.41
C GLU A 2 -10.44 36.76 10.00
N LEU A 3 -10.35 35.85 10.99
CA LEU A 3 -9.98 34.48 10.72
C LEU A 3 -11.17 33.73 10.13
N ILE A 4 -10.95 33.03 9.03
CA ILE A 4 -11.97 32.20 8.39
C ILE A 4 -12.29 31.00 9.32
N PRO A 5 -13.59 30.72 9.57
CA PRO A 5 -13.97 29.60 10.45
C PRO A 5 -13.35 28.24 9.99
N LEU A 6 -12.99 27.39 10.96
CA LEU A 6 -12.37 26.10 10.67
C LEU A 6 -13.22 25.20 9.76
N ASP A 7 -14.55 25.26 9.91
CA ASP A 7 -15.47 24.48 9.08
C ASP A 7 -15.47 24.95 7.62
N GLU A 8 -15.31 26.25 7.40
CA GLU A 8 -15.17 26.81 6.08
C GLU A 8 -13.83 26.41 5.44
N ILE A 9 -12.73 26.45 6.19
CA ILE A 9 -11.45 25.93 5.75
C ILE A 9 -11.59 24.45 5.34
N TYR A 10 -12.33 23.65 6.12
CA TYR A 10 -12.56 22.25 5.79
C TYR A 10 -13.31 22.09 4.46
N GLN A 11 -14.39 22.82 4.26
CA GLN A 11 -15.18 22.72 3.03
C GLN A 11 -14.36 23.13 1.80
N GLN A 12 -13.61 24.22 1.89
CA GLN A 12 -12.77 24.69 0.80
C GLN A 12 -11.65 23.69 0.49
N LEU A 13 -10.97 23.14 1.51
CA LEU A 13 -9.92 22.14 1.34
C LEU A 13 -10.48 20.83 0.76
N LYS A 14 -11.66 20.40 1.23
CA LYS A 14 -12.37 19.25 0.72
C LYS A 14 -12.70 19.40 -0.76
N ASN A 15 -13.33 20.51 -1.15
CA ASN A 15 -13.68 20.80 -2.54
C ASN A 15 -12.44 20.77 -3.45
N ARG A 16 -11.35 21.39 -2.99
CA ARG A 16 -10.07 21.39 -3.73
C ARG A 16 -9.51 19.98 -3.90
N TYR A 17 -9.57 19.15 -2.86
CA TYR A 17 -9.08 17.79 -2.89
C TYR A 17 -9.94 16.90 -3.80
N GLU A 18 -11.26 17.06 -3.76
CA GLU A 18 -12.19 16.35 -4.64
C GLU A 18 -11.95 16.74 -6.11
N ALA A 19 -11.79 18.02 -6.41
CA ALA A 19 -11.43 18.49 -7.75
C ALA A 19 -10.06 17.96 -8.24
N SER A 20 -9.16 17.63 -7.32
CA SER A 20 -7.84 17.03 -7.63
C SER A 20 -7.84 15.51 -7.51
N ALA A 21 -9.00 14.85 -7.45
CA ALA A 21 -9.19 13.41 -7.33
C ALA A 21 -8.46 12.75 -6.13
N TYR A 22 -8.27 13.49 -5.03
CA TYR A 22 -7.77 12.89 -3.79
C TYR A 22 -8.80 11.93 -3.20
N SER A 23 -8.32 10.83 -2.64
CA SER A 23 -9.21 9.86 -2.00
C SER A 23 -9.86 10.43 -0.74
N PRO A 24 -11.11 10.03 -0.40
CA PRO A 24 -11.79 10.45 0.84
C PRO A 24 -10.98 10.14 2.12
N TYR A 25 -10.13 9.12 2.06
CA TYR A 25 -9.21 8.79 3.16
C TYR A 25 -8.18 9.90 3.40
N ILE A 26 -7.61 10.46 2.35
CA ILE A 26 -6.62 11.55 2.45
C ILE A 26 -7.30 12.80 3.02
N ILE A 27 -8.48 13.15 2.51
CA ILE A 27 -9.27 14.30 2.99
C ILE A 27 -9.50 14.19 4.50
N ARG A 28 -9.98 13.04 4.96
CA ARG A 28 -10.23 12.79 6.38
C ARG A 28 -8.94 12.85 7.21
N THR A 29 -7.87 12.25 6.71
CA THR A 29 -6.59 12.20 7.43
C THR A 29 -6.00 13.59 7.61
N ASP A 30 -6.02 14.42 6.56
CA ASP A 30 -5.50 15.77 6.61
C ASP A 30 -6.33 16.66 7.55
N TRP A 31 -7.64 16.50 7.51
CA TRP A 31 -8.51 17.21 8.45
C TRP A 31 -8.23 16.82 9.91
N GLN A 32 -8.00 15.54 10.18
CA GLN A 32 -7.60 15.10 11.51
C GLN A 32 -6.25 15.68 11.96
N ILE A 33 -5.32 15.86 11.03
CA ILE A 33 -4.02 16.49 11.32
C ILE A 33 -4.23 17.98 11.63
N ILE A 34 -5.01 18.70 10.84
CA ILE A 34 -5.35 20.12 11.08
C ILE A 34 -5.95 20.30 12.48
N ARG A 35 -6.92 19.49 12.84
CA ARG A 35 -7.54 19.55 14.19
C ARG A 35 -6.58 19.29 15.33
N ARG A 36 -5.49 18.56 15.09
CA ARG A 36 -4.45 18.26 16.09
C ARG A 36 -3.47 19.40 16.30
N ILE A 37 -3.44 20.39 15.43
CA ILE A 37 -2.57 21.57 15.59
C ILE A 37 -2.94 22.31 16.89
N GLY A 38 -4.23 22.38 17.22
CA GLY A 38 -4.74 22.98 18.46
C GLY A 38 -4.87 24.49 18.41
N VAL A 39 -4.38 25.13 17.33
CA VAL A 39 -4.57 26.55 17.02
C VAL A 39 -5.08 26.70 15.61
N HIS A 40 -5.62 27.88 15.29
CA HIS A 40 -6.07 28.15 13.93
C HIS A 40 -4.91 28.01 12.92
N PRO A 41 -5.08 27.33 11.76
CA PRO A 41 -4.00 27.10 10.80
C PRO A 41 -3.27 28.35 10.35
N ALA A 42 -3.98 29.47 10.22
CA ALA A 42 -3.39 30.76 9.85
C ALA A 42 -2.49 31.39 10.92
N LEU A 43 -2.59 30.93 12.17
CA LEU A 43 -1.80 31.40 13.31
C LEU A 43 -0.74 30.40 13.76
N ALA A 44 -0.77 29.19 13.20
CA ALA A 44 0.12 28.12 13.62
C ALA A 44 1.59 28.43 13.29
N THR A 45 2.43 28.28 14.27
CA THR A 45 3.87 28.39 14.15
C THR A 45 4.53 27.04 13.84
N VAL A 46 5.80 27.05 13.44
CA VAL A 46 6.59 25.80 13.28
C VAL A 46 6.54 24.96 14.55
N LYS A 47 6.62 25.57 15.73
CA LYS A 47 6.58 24.90 17.03
C LYS A 47 5.24 24.16 17.26
N ASP A 48 4.13 24.74 16.85
CA ASP A 48 2.81 24.09 16.97
C ASP A 48 2.76 22.85 16.08
N LEU A 49 3.29 22.93 14.85
CA LEU A 49 3.35 21.80 13.93
C LEU A 49 4.32 20.71 14.42
N GLU A 50 5.44 21.07 15.02
CA GLU A 50 6.36 20.12 15.66
C GLU A 50 5.68 19.32 16.77
N GLN A 51 4.82 19.95 17.57
CA GLN A 51 4.05 19.25 18.60
C GLN A 51 3.13 18.18 18.01
N VAL A 52 2.52 18.43 16.85
CA VAL A 52 1.73 17.41 16.15
C VAL A 52 2.59 16.22 15.73
N VAL A 53 3.80 16.50 15.22
CA VAL A 53 4.73 15.45 14.80
C VAL A 53 5.25 14.64 16.00
N LEU A 54 5.55 15.29 17.11
CA LEU A 54 6.08 14.67 18.33
C LEU A 54 5.07 13.71 18.99
N ARG A 55 3.76 13.95 18.84
CA ARG A 55 2.71 13.03 19.34
C ARG A 55 2.72 11.66 18.68
N ALA A 56 3.42 11.49 17.55
CA ALA A 56 3.54 10.20 16.90
C ALA A 56 4.64 9.35 17.54
N ASN A 57 4.30 8.13 17.95
CA ASN A 57 5.26 7.22 18.58
C ASN A 57 6.25 6.59 17.59
N LYS A 58 5.81 6.36 16.32
CA LYS A 58 6.63 5.70 15.31
C LYS A 58 7.30 6.73 14.41
N GLN A 59 8.59 6.53 14.12
CA GLN A 59 9.37 7.40 13.25
C GLN A 59 8.76 7.52 11.82
N SER A 60 8.24 6.42 11.28
CA SER A 60 7.52 6.42 9.99
C SER A 60 6.26 7.29 10.03
N THR A 61 5.53 7.29 11.13
CA THR A 61 4.34 8.14 11.32
C THR A 61 4.74 9.61 11.43
N LYS A 62 5.86 9.92 12.11
CA LYS A 62 6.42 11.29 12.15
C LYS A 62 6.74 11.79 10.74
N GLY A 63 7.41 10.98 9.92
CA GLY A 63 7.71 11.31 8.53
C GLY A 63 6.46 11.56 7.68
N ASN A 64 5.42 10.76 7.89
CA ASN A 64 4.13 10.95 7.23
C ASN A 64 3.47 12.27 7.66
N TYR A 65 3.49 12.59 8.95
CA TYR A 65 2.92 13.86 9.44
C TYR A 65 3.63 15.07 8.84
N VAL A 66 4.98 15.07 8.83
CA VAL A 66 5.75 16.15 8.19
C VAL A 66 5.36 16.30 6.71
N SER A 67 5.31 15.20 5.96
CA SER A 67 4.94 15.23 4.54
C SER A 67 3.51 15.74 4.33
N ARG A 68 2.56 15.30 5.18
CA ARG A 68 1.16 15.75 5.10
C ARG A 68 1.01 17.21 5.47
N LEU A 69 1.65 17.68 6.55
CA LEU A 69 1.62 19.09 6.96
C LEU A 69 2.16 19.99 5.85
N LYS A 70 3.29 19.63 5.21
CA LYS A 70 3.82 20.36 4.04
C LYS A 70 2.80 20.46 2.91
N SER A 71 2.14 19.36 2.58
CA SER A 71 1.09 19.31 1.55
C SER A 71 -0.13 20.15 1.94
N ILE A 72 -0.63 20.02 3.17
CA ILE A 72 -1.78 20.76 3.69
C ILE A 72 -1.53 22.27 3.57
N TYR A 73 -0.41 22.75 4.13
CA TYR A 73 -0.10 24.18 4.11
C TYR A 73 0.18 24.70 2.70
N THR A 74 0.71 23.88 1.79
CA THR A 74 0.82 24.24 0.38
C THR A 74 -0.56 24.46 -0.25
N HIS A 75 -1.56 23.63 0.09
CA HIS A 75 -2.92 23.83 -0.40
C HIS A 75 -3.58 25.05 0.24
N LEU A 76 -3.45 25.23 1.56
CA LEU A 76 -4.01 26.38 2.27
C LEU A 76 -3.45 27.71 1.75
N ASN A 77 -2.14 27.80 1.50
CA ASN A 77 -1.53 28.98 0.89
C ASN A 77 -2.05 29.25 -0.52
N LYS A 78 -2.15 28.22 -1.37
CA LYS A 78 -2.69 28.35 -2.72
C LYS A 78 -4.16 28.80 -2.76
N MET A 79 -4.88 28.59 -1.68
CA MET A 79 -6.27 29.02 -1.53
C MET A 79 -6.40 30.39 -0.85
N GLY A 80 -5.30 31.02 -0.42
CA GLY A 80 -5.31 32.28 0.31
C GLY A 80 -5.85 32.18 1.75
N LEU A 81 -5.98 30.94 2.28
CA LEU A 81 -6.52 30.70 3.63
C LEU A 81 -5.47 30.86 4.73
N VAL A 82 -4.21 30.84 4.35
CA VAL A 82 -3.05 31.10 5.21
C VAL A 82 -2.15 32.07 4.46
N ASN A 83 -1.84 33.20 5.08
CA ASN A 83 -0.96 34.20 4.49
C ASN A 83 0.49 34.00 5.00
N GLY A 84 1.45 34.24 4.11
CA GLY A 84 2.87 34.18 4.43
C GLY A 84 3.56 32.87 4.05
N ASN A 85 4.73 32.64 4.65
CA ASN A 85 5.51 31.43 4.40
C ASN A 85 4.81 30.20 4.98
N ASN A 86 4.90 29.08 4.27
CA ASN A 86 4.41 27.81 4.76
C ASN A 86 5.26 27.32 5.96
N PRO A 87 4.73 27.38 7.20
CA PRO A 87 5.52 27.03 8.39
C PRO A 87 5.93 25.56 8.43
N ALA A 88 5.28 24.70 7.65
CA ALA A 88 5.63 23.30 7.59
C ALA A 88 6.90 23.03 6.76
N LEU A 89 7.39 23.98 5.95
CA LEU A 89 8.63 23.80 5.20
C LEU A 89 9.84 23.68 6.12
N ASP A 90 9.82 24.38 7.25
CA ASP A 90 10.89 24.37 8.24
C ASP A 90 10.88 23.15 9.17
N LEU A 91 9.84 22.30 9.05
CA LEU A 91 9.80 21.06 9.82
C LEU A 91 10.96 20.14 9.44
N PRO A 92 11.75 19.65 10.42
CA PRO A 92 12.83 18.72 10.16
C PRO A 92 12.27 17.43 9.57
N LYS A 93 12.88 16.96 8.47
CA LYS A 93 12.51 15.67 7.90
C LYS A 93 13.06 14.56 8.83
N PRO A 94 12.19 13.75 9.46
CA PRO A 94 12.67 12.67 10.29
C PRO A 94 13.54 11.70 9.48
N LYS A 95 14.68 11.29 10.03
CA LYS A 95 15.50 10.25 9.40
C LYS A 95 14.68 8.97 9.33
N GLY A 96 14.22 8.62 8.13
CA GLY A 96 13.44 7.40 7.90
C GLY A 96 14.34 6.18 7.97
N VAL A 97 14.01 5.24 8.82
CA VAL A 97 14.54 3.88 8.70
C VAL A 97 13.66 3.16 7.68
N LYS A 98 14.20 2.86 6.50
CA LYS A 98 13.52 1.99 5.54
C LYS A 98 13.43 0.60 6.19
N GLY A 99 12.23 0.16 6.51
CA GLY A 99 12.01 -1.21 6.99
C GLY A 99 12.36 -2.21 5.90
N THR A 100 13.07 -3.28 6.25
CA THR A 100 13.28 -4.41 5.35
C THR A 100 11.92 -5.10 5.12
N PRO A 101 11.58 -5.44 3.86
CA PRO A 101 10.41 -6.26 3.58
C PRO A 101 10.45 -7.56 4.38
N LYS A 102 9.30 -7.97 4.88
CA LYS A 102 9.16 -9.22 5.64
C LYS A 102 8.23 -10.15 4.85
N PRO A 103 8.71 -10.87 3.82
CA PRO A 103 7.92 -11.89 3.15
C PRO A 103 7.54 -12.99 4.13
N ILE A 104 6.48 -13.73 3.85
CA ILE A 104 6.30 -15.03 4.47
C ILE A 104 7.34 -16.00 3.90
N THR A 105 7.73 -17.00 4.67
CA THR A 105 8.63 -18.09 4.22
C THR A 105 7.85 -19.12 3.40
N HIS A 106 8.55 -20.00 2.68
CA HIS A 106 7.89 -21.12 1.98
C HIS A 106 7.13 -22.03 2.96
N GLY A 107 7.68 -22.35 4.12
CA GLY A 107 6.97 -23.13 5.14
C GLY A 107 5.74 -22.41 5.71
N GLU A 108 5.77 -21.09 5.88
CA GLU A 108 4.57 -20.30 6.26
C GLU A 108 3.53 -20.32 5.12
N TRP A 109 3.95 -20.28 3.86
CA TRP A 109 3.06 -20.42 2.70
C TRP A 109 2.40 -21.78 2.67
N ASP A 110 3.16 -22.87 2.79
CA ASP A 110 2.64 -24.22 2.79
C ASP A 110 1.63 -24.44 3.92
N LYS A 111 1.91 -23.89 5.10
CA LYS A 111 0.99 -23.92 6.22
C LYS A 111 -0.30 -23.14 5.96
N LEU A 112 -0.23 -21.96 5.32
CA LEU A 112 -1.42 -21.22 4.91
C LEU A 112 -2.24 -22.04 3.89
N MET A 113 -1.60 -22.68 2.92
CA MET A 113 -2.29 -23.49 1.90
C MET A 113 -2.93 -24.76 2.49
N ALA A 114 -2.35 -25.32 3.53
CA ALA A 114 -2.89 -26.51 4.21
C ALA A 114 -4.07 -26.16 5.16
N GLU A 115 -3.97 -25.06 5.92
CA GLU A 115 -4.85 -24.80 7.06
C GLU A 115 -5.86 -23.66 6.84
N ALA A 116 -5.71 -22.85 5.80
CA ALA A 116 -6.63 -21.74 5.56
C ALA A 116 -8.01 -22.25 5.12
N GLN A 117 -9.04 -21.69 5.73
CA GLN A 117 -10.43 -21.95 5.39
C GLN A 117 -10.87 -21.08 4.20
N GLN A 118 -11.92 -21.51 3.50
CA GLN A 118 -12.57 -20.67 2.51
C GLN A 118 -13.33 -19.49 3.16
N PRO A 119 -13.33 -18.31 2.55
CA PRO A 119 -12.69 -17.93 1.28
C PRO A 119 -11.22 -17.45 1.45
N TYR A 120 -10.64 -17.55 2.64
CA TYR A 120 -9.31 -16.98 2.93
C TYR A 120 -8.20 -17.69 2.13
N LYS A 121 -8.34 -18.99 1.89
CA LYS A 121 -7.39 -19.75 1.08
C LYS A 121 -7.28 -19.14 -0.32
N ASP A 122 -8.40 -18.83 -0.94
CA ASP A 122 -8.44 -18.21 -2.27
C ASP A 122 -7.83 -16.82 -2.26
N TRP A 123 -8.10 -16.02 -1.22
CA TRP A 123 -7.49 -14.73 -1.06
C TRP A 123 -5.96 -14.81 -0.99
N PHE A 124 -5.45 -15.81 -0.27
CA PHE A 124 -4.01 -16.03 -0.13
C PHE A 124 -3.39 -16.55 -1.42
N VAL A 125 -4.05 -17.46 -2.13
CA VAL A 125 -3.61 -17.94 -3.46
C VAL A 125 -3.47 -16.76 -4.41
N ILE A 126 -4.52 -15.95 -4.55
CA ILE A 126 -4.46 -14.79 -5.44
C ILE A 126 -3.37 -13.80 -4.98
N GLY A 127 -3.33 -13.45 -3.69
CA GLY A 127 -2.33 -12.50 -3.18
C GLY A 127 -0.89 -12.97 -3.33
N GLY A 128 -0.64 -14.27 -3.09
CA GLY A 128 0.69 -14.87 -3.12
C GLY A 128 1.20 -15.27 -4.51
N LEU A 129 0.29 -15.48 -5.47
CA LEU A 129 0.64 -15.90 -6.82
C LEU A 129 0.49 -14.81 -7.89
N THR A 130 -0.08 -13.65 -7.52
CA THR A 130 -0.20 -12.50 -8.45
C THR A 130 0.53 -11.25 -7.95
N GLY A 131 0.89 -11.23 -6.67
CA GLY A 131 1.45 -10.05 -6.03
C GLY A 131 0.50 -8.85 -5.97
N LEU A 132 -0.80 -9.04 -6.15
CA LEU A 132 -1.80 -7.99 -6.04
C LEU A 132 -1.83 -7.37 -4.65
N ARG A 133 -2.14 -6.07 -4.59
CA ARG A 133 -2.35 -5.41 -3.30
C ARG A 133 -3.67 -5.86 -2.68
N CYS A 134 -3.73 -5.87 -1.36
CA CYS A 134 -4.93 -6.26 -0.61
C CYS A 134 -6.22 -5.60 -1.14
N MET A 135 -6.17 -4.31 -1.48
CA MET A 135 -7.31 -3.56 -2.00
C MET A 135 -7.70 -3.98 -3.44
N GLU A 136 -6.72 -4.43 -4.23
CA GLU A 136 -6.93 -4.93 -5.58
C GLU A 136 -7.59 -6.30 -5.51
N VAL A 137 -7.06 -7.22 -4.71
CA VAL A 137 -7.67 -8.54 -4.50
C VAL A 137 -9.11 -8.41 -3.98
N ALA A 138 -9.35 -7.54 -2.99
CA ALA A 138 -10.69 -7.35 -2.42
C ALA A 138 -11.75 -6.85 -3.43
N LYS A 139 -11.32 -6.29 -4.55
CA LYS A 139 -12.21 -5.73 -5.58
C LYS A 139 -12.35 -6.61 -6.82
N LEU A 140 -11.60 -7.71 -6.91
CA LEU A 140 -11.61 -8.56 -8.09
C LEU A 140 -13.00 -9.02 -8.46
N GLN A 141 -13.25 -9.06 -9.77
CA GLN A 141 -14.43 -9.56 -10.40
C GLN A 141 -14.07 -10.74 -11.33
N GLY A 142 -15.00 -11.62 -11.60
CA GLY A 142 -14.78 -12.70 -12.57
C GLY A 142 -14.49 -12.16 -13.97
N ALA A 143 -15.09 -11.02 -14.33
CA ALA A 143 -14.85 -10.34 -15.60
C ALA A 143 -13.43 -9.78 -15.76
N ASP A 144 -12.66 -9.67 -14.67
CA ASP A 144 -11.26 -9.23 -14.73
C ASP A 144 -10.34 -10.32 -15.31
N LEU A 145 -10.78 -11.58 -15.35
CA LEU A 145 -10.04 -12.68 -15.95
C LEU A 145 -10.23 -12.68 -17.47
N ILE A 146 -9.15 -12.53 -18.21
CA ILE A 146 -9.13 -12.43 -19.67
C ILE A 146 -8.35 -13.61 -20.24
N GLU A 147 -8.95 -14.34 -21.15
CA GLU A 147 -8.27 -15.37 -21.95
C GLU A 147 -7.61 -14.73 -23.17
N ASN A 148 -6.38 -15.11 -23.48
CA ASN A 148 -5.62 -14.64 -24.62
C ASN A 148 -4.79 -15.80 -25.21
N GLU A 149 -4.14 -15.59 -26.36
CA GLU A 149 -3.37 -16.63 -27.07
C GLU A 149 -2.26 -17.27 -26.21
N GLY A 150 -1.75 -16.58 -25.19
CA GLY A 150 -0.70 -17.07 -24.30
C GLY A 150 -1.20 -17.66 -22.98
N GLY A 151 -2.53 -17.79 -22.79
CA GLY A 151 -3.15 -18.27 -21.55
C GLY A 151 -4.08 -17.24 -20.92
N TYR A 152 -4.03 -17.08 -19.61
CA TYR A 152 -4.91 -16.16 -18.88
C TYR A 152 -4.16 -14.97 -18.30
N SER A 153 -4.84 -13.84 -18.25
CA SER A 153 -4.36 -12.61 -17.63
C SER A 153 -5.44 -11.98 -16.75
N LEU A 154 -5.04 -11.19 -15.77
CA LEU A 154 -5.95 -10.35 -14.99
C LEU A 154 -5.84 -8.88 -15.41
N HIS A 155 -6.96 -8.26 -15.69
CA HIS A 155 -7.10 -6.82 -15.77
C HIS A 155 -7.21 -6.24 -14.36
N VAL A 156 -6.35 -5.32 -14.01
CA VAL A 156 -6.28 -4.77 -12.65
C VAL A 156 -6.18 -3.25 -12.70
N ILE A 157 -7.08 -2.58 -12.00
CA ILE A 157 -6.99 -1.14 -11.79
C ILE A 157 -6.15 -0.87 -10.54
N GLY A 158 -4.94 -0.38 -10.74
CA GLY A 158 -3.98 -0.10 -9.69
C GLY A 158 -4.19 1.24 -9.00
N LYS A 159 -3.26 1.58 -8.09
CA LYS A 159 -3.25 2.88 -7.40
C LYS A 159 -3.08 4.01 -8.42
N GLY A 160 -3.92 5.05 -8.32
CA GLY A 160 -3.92 6.18 -9.25
C GLY A 160 -4.70 5.90 -10.54
N ASN A 161 -5.59 4.94 -10.53
CA ASN A 161 -6.42 4.54 -11.68
C ASN A 161 -5.60 4.08 -12.89
N THR A 162 -4.46 3.41 -12.62
CA THR A 162 -3.59 2.88 -13.68
C THR A 162 -4.06 1.49 -14.07
N ASP A 163 -4.45 1.32 -15.32
CA ASP A 163 -4.80 0.03 -15.91
C ASP A 163 -3.56 -0.84 -16.12
N CYS A 164 -3.66 -2.10 -15.74
CA CYS A 164 -2.60 -3.08 -15.93
C CYS A 164 -3.21 -4.44 -16.30
N ILE A 165 -2.55 -5.15 -17.20
CA ILE A 165 -2.83 -6.55 -17.51
C ILE A 165 -1.63 -7.36 -17.01
N ILE A 166 -1.87 -8.38 -16.19
CA ILE A 166 -0.84 -9.25 -15.64
C ILE A 166 -1.13 -10.71 -16.00
N PRO A 167 -0.16 -11.48 -16.48
CA PRO A 167 -0.33 -12.90 -16.71
C PRO A 167 -0.53 -13.63 -15.38
N VAL A 168 -1.35 -14.67 -15.38
CA VAL A 168 -1.63 -15.49 -14.19
C VAL A 168 -1.47 -16.97 -14.46
N CYS A 169 -1.09 -17.73 -13.42
CA CYS A 169 -0.97 -19.18 -13.50
C CYS A 169 -2.32 -19.88 -13.35
N ASN A 170 -2.39 -21.15 -13.78
CA ASN A 170 -3.62 -21.95 -13.77
C ASN A 170 -4.31 -22.00 -12.39
N GLN A 171 -3.55 -22.08 -11.31
CA GLN A 171 -4.12 -22.12 -9.97
C GLN A 171 -4.93 -20.85 -9.63
N VAL A 172 -4.52 -19.69 -10.13
CA VAL A 172 -5.29 -18.44 -9.98
C VAL A 172 -6.55 -18.47 -10.85
N VAL A 173 -6.43 -19.01 -12.07
CA VAL A 173 -7.57 -19.18 -12.98
C VAL A 173 -8.63 -20.08 -12.35
N GLU A 174 -8.25 -21.25 -11.85
CA GLU A 174 -9.12 -22.19 -11.16
C GLU A 174 -9.88 -21.55 -9.99
N VAL A 175 -9.17 -20.78 -9.17
CA VAL A 175 -9.79 -20.04 -8.06
C VAL A 175 -10.85 -19.06 -8.58
N ILE A 176 -10.54 -18.25 -9.58
CA ILE A 176 -11.49 -17.24 -10.08
C ILE A 176 -12.70 -17.91 -10.73
N GLN A 177 -12.47 -18.91 -11.56
CA GLN A 177 -13.54 -19.64 -12.27
C GLN A 177 -14.46 -20.41 -11.31
N SER A 178 -13.95 -20.88 -10.16
CA SER A 178 -14.76 -21.59 -9.16
C SER A 178 -15.93 -20.76 -8.60
N TYR A 179 -15.84 -19.44 -8.66
CA TYR A 179 -16.92 -18.54 -8.23
C TYR A 179 -18.06 -18.41 -9.26
N ASN A 180 -17.86 -18.87 -10.48
CA ASN A 180 -18.84 -18.88 -11.57
C ASN A 180 -19.65 -17.57 -11.69
N THR A 181 -18.97 -16.43 -11.65
CA THR A 181 -19.56 -15.08 -11.73
C THR A 181 -18.69 -14.14 -12.54
N LEU A 182 -19.33 -13.21 -13.26
CA LEU A 182 -18.65 -12.09 -13.88
C LEU A 182 -18.53 -10.88 -12.92
N GLY A 183 -19.33 -10.87 -11.86
CA GLY A 183 -19.32 -9.84 -10.85
C GLY A 183 -18.21 -10.02 -9.82
N ARG A 184 -18.37 -9.39 -8.66
CA ARG A 184 -17.41 -9.50 -7.55
C ARG A 184 -17.28 -10.94 -7.07
N LEU A 185 -16.03 -11.39 -6.91
CA LEU A 185 -15.76 -12.73 -6.39
C LEU A 185 -16.22 -12.89 -4.93
N TRP A 186 -16.17 -11.83 -4.15
CA TRP A 186 -16.58 -11.81 -2.74
C TRP A 186 -17.25 -10.49 -2.34
N ASN A 187 -18.30 -10.63 -1.54
CA ASN A 187 -19.02 -9.48 -1.02
C ASN A 187 -18.38 -9.00 0.30
N VAL A 188 -17.24 -8.30 0.19
CA VAL A 188 -16.51 -7.77 1.33
C VAL A 188 -15.93 -6.39 1.01
N THR A 189 -15.99 -5.48 1.97
CA THR A 189 -15.29 -4.20 1.81
C THR A 189 -13.77 -4.40 1.94
N PRO A 190 -12.94 -3.60 1.24
CA PRO A 190 -11.49 -3.75 1.32
C PRO A 190 -10.91 -3.67 2.74
N ASN A 191 -11.49 -2.84 3.60
CA ASN A 191 -11.06 -2.76 5.01
C ASN A 191 -11.43 -4.03 5.79
N ALA A 192 -12.62 -4.58 5.58
CA ALA A 192 -13.03 -5.83 6.18
C ALA A 192 -12.21 -7.02 5.66
N PHE A 193 -11.91 -7.04 4.35
CA PHE A 193 -11.02 -8.00 3.73
C PHE A 193 -9.66 -8.02 4.43
N SER A 194 -9.00 -6.85 4.51
CA SER A 194 -7.68 -6.73 5.13
C SER A 194 -7.67 -7.22 6.58
N LYS A 195 -8.70 -6.85 7.36
CA LYS A 195 -8.83 -7.26 8.76
C LYS A 195 -9.07 -8.78 8.90
N ARG A 196 -9.97 -9.33 8.10
CA ARG A 196 -10.29 -10.78 8.12
C ARG A 196 -9.10 -11.62 7.67
N ALA A 197 -8.43 -11.24 6.58
CA ALA A 197 -7.22 -11.92 6.11
C ALA A 197 -6.11 -11.90 7.18
N ALA A 198 -5.88 -10.76 7.83
CA ALA A 198 -4.90 -10.66 8.91
C ALA A 198 -5.24 -11.51 10.12
N ASN A 199 -6.53 -11.64 10.47
CA ASN A 199 -6.98 -12.51 11.57
C ASN A 199 -6.74 -13.99 11.23
N GLU A 200 -7.06 -14.40 10.00
CA GLU A 200 -6.85 -15.77 9.55
C GLU A 200 -5.36 -16.12 9.47
N MET A 201 -4.53 -15.23 8.94
CA MET A 201 -3.06 -15.41 8.99
C MET A 201 -2.56 -15.56 10.43
N ARG A 202 -3.10 -14.79 11.37
CA ARG A 202 -2.73 -14.90 12.79
C ARG A 202 -3.20 -16.20 13.42
N ARG A 203 -4.37 -16.68 13.05
CA ARG A 203 -4.89 -18.00 13.53
C ARG A 203 -3.93 -19.12 13.13
N ILE A 204 -3.43 -19.10 11.91
CA ILE A 204 -2.58 -20.16 11.33
C ILE A 204 -1.12 -20.01 11.74
N LEU A 205 -0.56 -18.80 11.59
CA LEU A 205 0.87 -18.54 11.76
C LEU A 205 1.24 -18.01 13.14
N GLY A 206 0.25 -17.81 14.03
CA GLY A 206 0.46 -17.32 15.38
C GLY A 206 0.44 -15.79 15.52
N PRO A 207 0.64 -15.27 16.76
CA PRO A 207 0.43 -13.86 17.09
C PRO A 207 1.36 -12.89 16.35
N ASN A 208 2.52 -13.34 15.91
CA ASN A 208 3.50 -12.56 15.16
C ASN A 208 3.31 -12.64 13.64
N ALA A 209 2.18 -13.21 13.18
CA ALA A 209 1.87 -13.32 11.77
C ALA A 209 1.97 -11.96 11.06
N LYS A 210 2.51 -12.02 9.87
CA LYS A 210 2.64 -10.86 8.98
C LYS A 210 1.26 -10.49 8.41
N HIS A 211 1.14 -9.30 7.85
CA HIS A 211 -0.10 -8.85 7.21
C HIS A 211 -0.20 -9.34 5.76
N PHE A 212 -1.39 -9.27 5.16
CA PHE A 212 -1.65 -9.68 3.79
C PHE A 212 -0.62 -9.17 2.77
N HIS A 213 -0.07 -7.97 2.97
CA HIS A 213 0.96 -7.41 2.09
C HIS A 213 2.25 -8.25 2.05
N SER A 214 2.50 -9.09 3.05
CA SER A 214 3.64 -10.02 3.04
C SER A 214 3.53 -11.12 1.98
N LEU A 215 2.31 -11.43 1.52
CA LEU A 215 2.08 -12.33 0.37
C LEU A 215 2.62 -11.71 -0.93
N ARG A 216 2.44 -10.42 -1.11
CA ARG A 216 3.04 -9.70 -2.23
C ARG A 216 4.57 -9.68 -2.13
N HIS A 217 5.12 -9.56 -0.94
CA HIS A 217 6.57 -9.72 -0.75
C HIS A 217 7.04 -11.14 -1.05
N TYR A 218 6.27 -12.15 -0.65
CA TYR A 218 6.51 -13.55 -1.00
C TYR A 218 6.53 -13.78 -2.51
N PHE A 219 5.53 -13.27 -3.23
CA PHE A 219 5.49 -13.31 -4.69
C PHE A 219 6.76 -12.73 -5.32
N GLY A 220 7.17 -11.51 -4.92
CA GLY A 220 8.36 -10.86 -5.45
C GLY A 220 9.65 -11.63 -5.14
N THR A 221 9.79 -12.16 -3.93
CA THR A 221 10.96 -12.96 -3.52
C THR A 221 11.01 -14.28 -4.29
N THR A 222 9.89 -15.00 -4.36
CA THR A 222 9.79 -16.29 -5.06
C THR A 222 10.04 -16.14 -6.57
N LEU A 223 9.51 -15.09 -7.19
CA LEU A 223 9.80 -14.81 -8.61
C LEU A 223 11.27 -14.51 -8.84
N LEU A 224 11.88 -13.70 -7.96
CA LEU A 224 13.30 -13.39 -8.09
C LEU A 224 14.18 -14.63 -7.95
N GLU A 225 13.82 -15.56 -7.05
CA GLU A 225 14.47 -16.86 -6.90
C GLU A 225 14.30 -17.70 -8.17
N LYS A 226 13.08 -17.87 -8.66
CA LYS A 226 12.75 -18.71 -9.83
C LYS A 226 13.26 -18.14 -11.14
N SER A 227 13.36 -16.83 -11.29
CA SER A 227 13.89 -16.16 -12.48
C SER A 227 15.42 -16.02 -12.49
N ASN A 228 16.12 -16.66 -11.57
CA ASN A 228 17.57 -16.53 -11.41
C ASN A 228 18.04 -15.08 -11.19
N GLY A 229 17.19 -14.23 -10.60
CA GLY A 229 17.54 -12.86 -10.26
C GLY A 229 17.14 -11.82 -11.30
N ASP A 230 16.24 -12.14 -12.22
CA ASP A 230 15.71 -11.14 -13.18
C ASP A 230 14.83 -10.10 -12.47
N ILE A 231 15.49 -9.06 -11.99
CA ILE A 231 14.85 -7.95 -11.26
C ILE A 231 13.91 -7.12 -12.15
N MET A 232 14.16 -7.10 -13.47
CA MET A 232 13.33 -6.32 -14.41
C MET A 232 12.00 -7.02 -14.62
N ALA A 233 11.99 -8.33 -14.89
CA ALA A 233 10.77 -9.10 -14.99
C ALA A 233 9.94 -9.04 -13.68
N VAL A 234 10.60 -9.14 -12.52
CA VAL A 234 9.93 -9.02 -11.21
C VAL A 234 9.34 -7.62 -11.00
N ARG A 235 10.07 -6.55 -11.36
CA ARG A 235 9.55 -5.17 -11.32
C ARG A 235 8.26 -5.04 -12.12
N ASP A 236 8.26 -5.54 -13.34
CA ASP A 236 7.14 -5.39 -14.26
C ASP A 236 5.92 -6.17 -13.78
N LEU A 237 6.09 -7.42 -13.38
CA LEU A 237 5.01 -8.25 -12.80
C LEU A 237 4.48 -7.68 -11.48
N MET A 238 5.33 -7.08 -10.66
CA MET A 238 4.91 -6.39 -9.45
C MET A 238 4.35 -4.98 -9.71
N ARG A 239 4.45 -4.48 -10.92
CA ARG A 239 3.97 -3.13 -11.31
C ARG A 239 4.58 -2.05 -10.40
N HIS A 240 5.91 -2.15 -10.19
CA HIS A 240 6.65 -1.12 -9.47
C HIS A 240 7.06 0.00 -10.43
N SER A 241 6.73 1.24 -10.08
CA SER A 241 7.11 2.42 -10.85
C SER A 241 8.63 2.67 -10.88
N SER A 242 9.38 2.03 -9.98
CA SER A 242 10.83 2.18 -9.86
C SER A 242 11.50 0.85 -9.53
N VAL A 243 12.61 0.55 -10.19
CA VAL A 243 13.47 -0.60 -9.91
C VAL A 243 13.96 -0.59 -8.46
N ALA A 244 14.23 0.60 -7.90
CA ALA A 244 14.65 0.76 -6.50
C ALA A 244 13.64 0.14 -5.50
N THR A 245 12.35 0.07 -5.86
CA THR A 245 11.34 -0.60 -5.05
C THR A 245 11.47 -2.12 -5.12
N THR A 246 11.97 -2.66 -6.22
CA THR A 246 12.16 -4.11 -6.43
C THR A 246 13.51 -4.57 -5.86
N GLN A 247 14.52 -3.71 -5.87
CA GLN A 247 15.86 -4.01 -5.32
C GLN A 247 15.85 -4.45 -3.85
N VAL A 248 14.82 -4.08 -3.07
CA VAL A 248 14.69 -4.56 -1.69
C VAL A 248 14.60 -6.09 -1.58
N TYR A 249 14.18 -6.77 -2.65
CA TYR A 249 14.13 -8.24 -2.67
C TYR A 249 15.48 -8.89 -2.96
N THR A 250 16.39 -8.19 -3.64
CA THR A 250 17.77 -8.70 -3.86
C THR A 250 18.54 -8.78 -2.56
N GLN A 251 18.28 -7.88 -1.61
CA GLN A 251 18.90 -7.90 -0.28
C GLN A 251 18.47 -9.11 0.57
N LEU A 252 17.41 -9.80 0.19
CA LEU A 252 16.95 -11.03 0.87
C LEU A 252 17.60 -12.31 0.32
N GLN A 253 18.45 -12.17 -0.71
CA GLN A 253 19.13 -13.30 -1.37
C GLN A 253 20.62 -13.38 -0.99
N ASP A 254 20.95 -13.24 0.28
CA ASP A 254 22.36 -13.24 0.77
C ASP A 254 23.18 -14.47 0.31
N GLY A 255 22.53 -15.62 0.04
CA GLY A 255 23.19 -16.83 -0.45
C GLY A 255 23.75 -16.71 -1.88
N LYS A 256 23.13 -15.91 -2.77
CA LYS A 256 23.58 -15.77 -4.17
C LYS A 256 24.90 -15.01 -4.30
N THR A 257 25.09 -13.97 -3.52
CA THR A 257 26.32 -13.16 -3.53
C THR A 257 27.51 -14.01 -3.10
N ARG A 258 27.33 -14.89 -2.10
CA ARG A 258 28.36 -15.82 -1.63
C ARG A 258 28.70 -16.85 -2.68
N ASN A 259 27.70 -17.38 -3.40
CA ASN A 259 27.94 -18.34 -4.48
C ASN A 259 28.68 -17.72 -5.68
N LEU A 260 28.41 -16.44 -6.00
CA LEU A 260 29.12 -15.74 -7.07
C LEU A 260 30.60 -15.52 -6.74
N VAL A 261 30.94 -15.23 -5.48
CA VAL A 261 32.34 -15.10 -5.05
C VAL A 261 33.08 -16.45 -5.12
N ASN A 262 32.37 -17.56 -4.91
CA ASN A 262 32.95 -18.91 -5.02
C ASN A 262 33.17 -19.36 -6.46
N LEU A 263 32.76 -18.58 -7.47
CA LEU A 263 33.05 -18.83 -8.89
C LEU A 263 34.36 -18.18 -9.37
N LEU A 264 34.98 -17.33 -8.55
CA LEU A 264 36.27 -16.69 -8.80
C LEU A 264 37.41 -17.55 -8.32
#